data_5d6e7aa086348b01c0db4bf1bda17da4
#
_entry.id   5d6e7aa086348b01c0db4bf1bda17da4
#
_cell.length_a   1.000
_cell.length_b   1.000
_cell.length_c   1.000
_cell.angle_alpha   90.00
_cell.angle_beta   90.00
_cell.angle_gamma   90.00
#
_symmetry.space_group_name_H-M   'P 1'
#
loop_
_entity.id
_entity.type
_entity.pdbx_description
1 polymer ?
#
loop_
_entity_poly.entity_id
_entity_poly.type
_entity_poly.pdbx_seq_one_letter_code
_entity_poly.pdbx_strand_id
1 'polypeptide(L)'
;DQPQAERSAQLLSLDPHVLERLLGTTDMAQVLNPDVIREVEQELGENTFWNELADDDVTGRVTRYAKTHGPFTADQLIADLPLDATDAVHTLDVLAAKGELLQGHFVDDDEQGQQWLHKDVFRRIRSRSLAKARKAVKPVESEAFQMFLIDRQGIGPVGGERYEGADGLMRVIEQLEGISLPTALWESAVFPARVRDYQPALLDELLTSGDVVWVGSKTGGTSAMDPGEVAFYPADSILFSGVEHGTTSNASDATMPEAILTALDSGGAFHARQLMDAAKRAWNETAEPDINPNTGEIIPQEWSEQQFKDALWSLVWQGKVTNSSFAPVRALTAGAASPRKSTTSRRRGRVAPIRRATTDMTLGGLWSAVIGQAEAEDTDQTERALAQVETLLDRYGVIAQPVIDKENIPGGYSALYPVLNRMEEHGRLVRGMFVRGFGAGQF
;
A
#
# COMPACT_ATOMS: atom_id res chain seq x y z
N ASP A 1 13.87 5.83 -26.14
CA ASP A 1 13.94 7.00 -25.21
C ASP A 1 12.63 7.79 -25.08
N GLN A 2 11.60 7.51 -25.92
CA GLN A 2 10.27 8.14 -25.76
C GLN A 2 9.33 7.47 -24.75
N PRO A 3 9.40 6.16 -24.43
CA PRO A 3 8.47 5.56 -23.46
C PRO A 3 8.68 5.98 -22.01
N GLN A 4 9.85 6.48 -21.67
CA GLN A 4 10.19 6.89 -20.29
C GLN A 4 9.72 8.30 -19.95
N ALA A 5 9.63 9.18 -20.98
CA ALA A 5 9.10 10.54 -20.83
C ALA A 5 7.58 10.57 -20.67
N GLU A 6 6.85 9.64 -21.32
CA GLU A 6 5.39 9.52 -21.17
C GLU A 6 4.96 8.91 -19.83
N ARG A 7 5.77 8.02 -19.25
CA ARG A 7 5.55 7.50 -17.88
C ARG A 7 5.80 8.55 -16.81
N SER A 8 6.64 9.55 -17.07
CA SER A 8 6.88 10.66 -16.16
C SER A 8 5.76 11.71 -16.14
N ALA A 9 4.82 11.66 -17.06
CA ALA A 9 3.72 12.63 -17.15
C ALA A 9 2.45 12.24 -16.41
N GLN A 10 2.33 11.02 -15.93
CA GLN A 10 1.31 10.63 -14.94
C GLN A 10 1.82 10.91 -13.52
N LEU A 11 2.09 12.17 -13.22
CA LEU A 11 2.09 12.62 -11.84
C LEU A 11 0.70 12.30 -11.28
N LEU A 12 0.67 11.48 -10.23
CA LEU A 12 -0.54 11.21 -9.48
C LEU A 12 -1.21 12.55 -9.17
N SER A 13 -2.43 12.75 -9.64
CA SER A 13 -3.22 13.93 -9.27
C SER A 13 -3.70 13.74 -7.83
N LEU A 14 -2.81 14.02 -6.86
CA LEU A 14 -3.13 13.94 -5.45
C LEU A 14 -4.08 15.08 -5.08
N ASP A 15 -5.19 14.75 -4.41
CA ASP A 15 -6.10 15.75 -3.86
C ASP A 15 -5.60 16.20 -2.47
N PRO A 16 -5.17 17.47 -2.31
CA PRO A 16 -4.69 17.97 -1.03
C PRO A 16 -5.75 17.93 0.08
N HIS A 17 -7.04 18.08 -0.27
CA HIS A 17 -8.13 18.07 0.73
C HIS A 17 -8.40 16.66 1.25
N VAL A 18 -8.33 15.66 0.38
CA VAL A 18 -8.44 14.25 0.77
C VAL A 18 -7.27 13.89 1.68
N LEU A 19 -6.05 14.27 1.31
CA LEU A 19 -4.86 13.99 2.10
C LEU A 19 -4.92 14.68 3.49
N GLU A 20 -5.42 15.92 3.57
CA GLU A 20 -5.64 16.59 4.86
C GLU A 20 -6.68 15.88 5.72
N ARG A 21 -7.77 15.42 5.12
CA ARG A 21 -8.81 14.65 5.83
C ARG A 21 -8.26 13.34 6.39
N LEU A 22 -7.47 12.60 5.61
CA LEU A 22 -6.90 11.30 6.00
C LEU A 22 -5.82 11.44 7.07
N LEU A 23 -4.99 12.47 6.95
CA LEU A 23 -3.97 12.76 7.96
C LEU A 23 -4.58 13.27 9.28
N GLY A 24 -5.82 13.72 9.25
CA GLY A 24 -6.56 14.19 10.42
C GLY A 24 -6.05 15.53 10.96
N THR A 25 -6.62 15.94 12.07
CA THR A 25 -6.16 17.13 12.79
C THR A 25 -4.82 16.84 13.45
N THR A 26 -3.79 17.57 13.01
CA THR A 26 -2.46 17.48 13.64
C THR A 26 -2.52 18.09 15.04
N ASP A 27 -2.04 17.35 16.03
CA ASP A 27 -1.70 17.97 17.32
C ASP A 27 -0.52 18.93 17.11
N MET A 28 -0.81 20.20 17.06
CA MET A 28 0.18 21.23 16.75
C MET A 28 1.28 21.33 17.80
N ALA A 29 1.01 20.92 19.04
CA ALA A 29 2.00 20.88 20.10
C ALA A 29 3.13 19.89 19.80
N GLN A 30 2.83 18.77 19.14
CA GLN A 30 3.85 17.78 18.74
C GLN A 30 4.74 18.26 17.58
N VAL A 31 4.23 19.16 16.74
CA VAL A 31 4.96 19.67 15.55
C VAL A 31 5.85 20.86 15.87
N LEU A 32 5.46 21.67 16.83
CA LEU A 32 6.18 22.89 17.20
C LEU A 32 7.20 22.60 18.31
N ASN A 33 8.46 22.98 18.07
CA ASN A 33 9.51 22.82 19.06
C ASN A 33 9.46 23.96 20.10
N PRO A 34 9.31 23.67 21.40
CA PRO A 34 9.17 24.69 22.44
C PRO A 34 10.35 25.69 22.52
N ASP A 35 11.58 25.24 22.20
CA ASP A 35 12.73 26.14 22.17
C ASP A 35 12.63 27.13 21.02
N VAL A 36 12.13 26.67 19.87
CA VAL A 36 11.93 27.53 18.68
C VAL A 36 10.81 28.53 18.93
N ILE A 37 9.74 28.13 19.63
CA ILE A 37 8.69 29.07 20.05
C ILE A 37 9.33 30.20 20.86
N ARG A 38 10.09 29.88 21.90
CA ARG A 38 10.78 30.87 22.75
C ARG A 38 11.75 31.74 21.97
N GLU A 39 12.53 31.18 21.04
CA GLU A 39 13.43 31.94 20.17
C GLU A 39 12.67 32.96 19.30
N VAL A 40 11.55 32.54 18.71
CA VAL A 40 10.71 33.42 17.86
C VAL A 40 10.00 34.46 18.69
N GLU A 41 9.49 34.13 19.86
CA GLU A 41 8.87 35.07 20.80
C GLU A 41 9.85 36.14 21.25
N GLN A 42 11.08 35.77 21.58
CA GLN A 42 12.13 36.73 21.96
C GLN A 42 12.46 37.69 20.80
N GLU A 43 12.56 37.19 19.57
CA GLU A 43 12.80 38.02 18.40
C GLU A 43 11.63 38.97 18.08
N LEU A 44 10.38 38.54 18.33
CA LEU A 44 9.19 39.30 18.07
C LEU A 44 8.89 40.29 19.19
N GLY A 45 9.20 39.96 20.42
CA GLY A 45 8.92 40.77 21.63
C GLY A 45 9.66 42.11 21.69
N GLU A 46 10.70 42.28 20.84
CA GLU A 46 11.37 43.59 20.72
C GLU A 46 10.53 44.63 19.93
N ASN A 47 9.44 44.21 19.27
CA ASN A 47 8.59 45.09 18.46
C ASN A 47 7.30 45.44 19.20
N THR A 48 7.29 46.54 19.91
CA THR A 48 6.12 47.02 20.73
C THR A 48 5.17 47.92 19.95
N PHE A 49 5.16 47.93 18.63
CA PHE A 49 4.30 48.77 17.77
C PHE A 49 2.77 48.55 17.99
N TRP A 50 2.36 47.45 18.60
CA TRP A 50 0.97 47.17 18.94
C TRP A 50 0.37 48.15 19.97
N ASN A 51 1.20 48.88 20.73
CA ASN A 51 0.78 49.89 21.68
C ASN A 51 0.47 51.27 21.04
N GLU A 52 0.83 51.49 19.78
CA GLU A 52 0.75 52.78 19.10
C GLU A 52 -0.59 53.00 18.37
N LEU A 53 -1.55 52.09 18.45
CA LEU A 53 -2.85 52.21 17.80
C LEU A 53 -3.84 53.02 18.64
N ALA A 54 -4.80 53.64 17.92
CA ALA A 54 -5.92 54.33 18.58
C ALA A 54 -6.76 53.34 19.41
N ASP A 55 -7.29 53.79 20.53
CA ASP A 55 -8.02 52.99 21.50
C ASP A 55 -9.30 52.36 20.94
N ASP A 56 -9.84 52.89 19.84
CA ASP A 56 -11.05 52.43 19.16
C ASP A 56 -10.79 51.33 18.11
N ASP A 57 -9.53 51.06 17.73
CA ASP A 57 -9.17 49.99 16.76
C ASP A 57 -8.78 48.69 17.47
N VAL A 58 -9.78 48.02 18.10
CA VAL A 58 -9.57 46.75 18.80
C VAL A 58 -9.00 45.68 17.86
N THR A 59 -9.54 45.54 16.66
CA THR A 59 -9.11 44.52 15.69
C THR A 59 -7.65 44.71 15.27
N GLY A 60 -7.25 45.96 14.98
CA GLY A 60 -5.87 46.27 14.65
C GLY A 60 -4.89 46.00 15.76
N ARG A 61 -5.29 46.30 17.03
CA ARG A 61 -4.47 46.05 18.23
C ARG A 61 -4.28 44.57 18.47
N VAL A 62 -5.35 43.76 18.41
CA VAL A 62 -5.29 42.30 18.56
C VAL A 62 -4.47 41.68 17.45
N THR A 63 -4.64 42.14 16.17
CA THR A 63 -3.85 41.62 15.04
C THR A 63 -2.37 41.90 15.22
N ARG A 64 -2.00 43.09 15.66
CA ARG A 64 -0.57 43.44 15.90
C ARG A 64 0.01 42.68 17.08
N TYR A 65 -0.74 42.52 18.17
CA TYR A 65 -0.35 41.69 19.30
C TYR A 65 -0.05 40.26 18.82
N ALA A 66 -0.98 39.63 18.10
CA ALA A 66 -0.80 38.27 17.58
C ALA A 66 0.38 38.13 16.63
N LYS A 67 0.77 39.19 15.87
CA LYS A 67 1.94 39.18 14.99
C LYS A 67 3.28 39.29 15.72
N THR A 68 3.26 39.73 16.96
CA THR A 68 4.46 39.96 17.78
C THR A 68 4.60 39.00 18.95
N HIS A 69 3.63 38.11 19.14
CA HIS A 69 3.63 37.12 20.20
C HIS A 69 3.58 35.70 19.62
N GLY A 70 4.09 34.72 20.38
CA GLY A 70 3.92 33.30 20.14
C GLY A 70 2.48 32.84 20.42
N PRO A 71 2.26 31.57 20.70
CA PRO A 71 0.96 31.08 21.12
C PRO A 71 0.52 31.77 22.39
N PHE A 72 -0.68 32.30 22.43
CA PHE A 72 -1.23 33.03 23.59
C PHE A 72 -2.68 32.63 23.87
N THR A 73 -3.11 32.81 25.12
CA THR A 73 -4.50 32.63 25.55
C THR A 73 -5.26 33.94 25.53
N ALA A 74 -6.61 33.90 25.62
CA ALA A 74 -7.43 35.09 25.75
C ALA A 74 -7.10 35.88 27.04
N ASP A 75 -6.82 35.17 28.13
CA ASP A 75 -6.47 35.78 29.40
C ASP A 75 -5.15 36.56 29.36
N GLN A 76 -4.15 36.01 28.65
CA GLN A 76 -2.88 36.70 28.40
C GLN A 76 -3.11 37.99 27.57
N LEU A 77 -3.90 37.88 26.49
CA LEU A 77 -4.23 39.03 25.64
C LEU A 77 -4.90 40.16 26.47
N ILE A 78 -5.88 39.80 27.34
CA ILE A 78 -6.62 40.75 28.14
C ILE A 78 -5.71 41.35 29.25
N ALA A 79 -4.77 40.59 29.78
CA ALA A 79 -3.81 41.08 30.75
C ALA A 79 -2.83 42.13 30.16
N ASP A 80 -2.43 41.90 28.90
CA ASP A 80 -1.43 42.76 28.24
C ASP A 80 -2.05 43.98 27.52
N LEU A 81 -3.30 43.83 27.06
CA LEU A 81 -4.03 44.91 26.39
C LEU A 81 -5.24 45.33 27.22
N PRO A 82 -5.45 46.64 27.43
CA PRO A 82 -6.64 47.14 28.15
C PRO A 82 -7.88 47.01 27.25
N LEU A 83 -8.40 45.79 27.09
CA LEU A 83 -9.57 45.45 26.30
C LEU A 83 -10.65 44.86 27.19
N ASP A 84 -11.92 45.11 26.80
CA ASP A 84 -13.02 44.35 27.39
C ASP A 84 -12.93 42.88 27.02
N ALA A 85 -13.18 41.97 27.94
CA ALA A 85 -13.06 40.56 27.73
C ALA A 85 -13.98 40.05 26.62
N THR A 86 -15.18 40.59 26.49
CA THR A 86 -16.15 40.23 25.48
C THR A 86 -15.68 40.65 24.09
N ASP A 87 -15.16 41.87 23.96
CA ASP A 87 -14.62 42.42 22.72
C ASP A 87 -13.36 41.69 22.29
N ALA A 88 -12.50 41.32 23.24
CA ALA A 88 -11.28 40.55 22.97
C ALA A 88 -11.61 39.17 22.40
N VAL A 89 -12.45 38.37 23.06
CA VAL A 89 -12.85 37.02 22.60
C VAL A 89 -13.57 37.11 21.28
N HIS A 90 -14.52 38.03 21.10
CA HIS A 90 -15.23 38.20 19.83
C HIS A 90 -14.26 38.54 18.70
N THR A 91 -13.27 39.39 18.94
CA THR A 91 -12.26 39.75 17.92
C THR A 91 -11.37 38.56 17.56
N LEU A 92 -10.96 37.73 18.52
CA LEU A 92 -10.21 36.52 18.31
C LEU A 92 -10.98 35.52 17.40
N ASP A 93 -12.27 35.31 17.69
CA ASP A 93 -13.14 34.45 16.92
C ASP A 93 -13.34 34.95 15.48
N VAL A 94 -13.53 36.27 15.31
CA VAL A 94 -13.64 36.87 13.96
C VAL A 94 -12.36 36.74 13.19
N LEU A 95 -11.19 36.91 13.78
CA LEU A 95 -9.90 36.76 13.14
C LEU A 95 -9.59 35.30 12.81
N ALA A 96 -10.01 34.36 13.68
CA ALA A 96 -9.91 32.93 13.42
C ALA A 96 -10.82 32.51 12.26
N ALA A 97 -12.07 33.00 12.22
CA ALA A 97 -13.00 32.74 11.11
C ALA A 97 -12.50 33.28 9.77
N LYS A 98 -11.72 34.37 9.77
CA LYS A 98 -11.04 34.93 8.58
C LYS A 98 -9.76 34.17 8.20
N GLY A 99 -9.31 33.20 9.01
CA GLY A 99 -8.08 32.45 8.81
C GLY A 99 -6.81 33.29 9.02
N GLU A 100 -6.87 34.39 9.77
CA GLU A 100 -5.70 35.18 10.17
C GLU A 100 -5.07 34.62 11.45
N LEU A 101 -5.89 34.10 12.37
CA LEU A 101 -5.46 33.38 13.53
C LEU A 101 -5.79 31.90 13.40
N LEU A 102 -4.90 31.06 13.90
CA LEU A 102 -5.10 29.65 14.12
C LEU A 102 -5.48 29.43 15.57
N GLN A 103 -6.39 28.50 15.80
CA GLN A 103 -6.91 28.15 17.10
C GLN A 103 -6.55 26.69 17.40
N GLY A 104 -5.98 26.41 18.55
CA GLY A 104 -5.54 25.04 18.90
C GLY A 104 -4.72 25.01 20.18
N HIS A 105 -4.06 23.86 20.39
CA HIS A 105 -3.04 23.67 21.43
C HIS A 105 -1.68 23.68 20.75
N PHE A 106 -0.88 24.68 21.00
CA PHE A 106 0.44 24.88 20.37
C PHE A 106 1.60 24.63 21.33
N VAL A 107 1.36 24.65 22.62
CA VAL A 107 2.32 24.35 23.67
C VAL A 107 1.73 23.28 24.56
N ASP A 108 2.55 22.25 24.87
CA ASP A 108 2.17 21.14 25.73
C ASP A 108 2.19 21.61 27.18
N ASP A 109 1.12 22.32 27.60
CA ASP A 109 0.90 22.79 28.95
C ASP A 109 -0.57 22.51 29.32
N ASP A 110 -0.78 21.43 30.05
CA ASP A 110 -2.11 20.93 30.45
C ASP A 110 -2.97 21.95 31.20
N GLU A 111 -2.38 23.06 31.73
CA GLU A 111 -3.07 24.10 32.48
C GLU A 111 -3.53 25.28 31.61
N GLN A 112 -3.02 25.41 30.39
CA GLN A 112 -3.40 26.49 29.48
C GLN A 112 -4.53 26.06 28.58
N GLY A 113 -5.71 26.66 28.70
CA GLY A 113 -6.87 26.46 27.83
C GLY A 113 -6.55 26.71 26.34
N GLN A 114 -7.59 26.97 25.56
CA GLN A 114 -7.47 27.25 24.15
C GLN A 114 -6.49 28.40 23.86
N GLN A 115 -5.62 28.18 22.85
CA GLN A 115 -4.59 29.13 22.42
C GLN A 115 -4.88 29.64 21.03
N TRP A 116 -4.39 30.84 20.72
CA TRP A 116 -4.42 31.48 19.41
C TRP A 116 -3.01 31.77 18.96
N LEU A 117 -2.79 31.70 17.64
CA LEU A 117 -1.50 31.97 17.02
C LEU A 117 -1.69 32.59 15.64
N HIS A 118 -0.98 33.68 15.34
CA HIS A 118 -1.06 34.30 14.02
C HIS A 118 -0.44 33.38 12.94
N LYS A 119 -1.11 33.21 11.79
CA LYS A 119 -0.69 32.32 10.70
C LYS A 119 0.76 32.52 10.25
N ASP A 120 1.26 33.75 10.21
CA ASP A 120 2.64 34.02 9.76
C ASP A 120 3.66 33.66 10.85
N VAL A 121 3.32 33.88 12.11
CA VAL A 121 4.15 33.46 13.26
C VAL A 121 4.19 31.92 13.31
N PHE A 122 3.04 31.27 13.15
CA PHE A 122 2.96 29.81 13.04
C PHE A 122 3.87 29.26 11.93
N ARG A 123 3.79 29.81 10.71
CA ARG A 123 4.64 29.39 9.59
C ARG A 123 6.12 29.53 9.92
N ARG A 124 6.51 30.61 10.60
CA ARG A 124 7.89 30.87 11.01
C ARG A 124 8.39 29.85 12.03
N ILE A 125 7.61 29.65 13.11
CA ILE A 125 7.92 28.66 14.16
C ILE A 125 8.03 27.26 13.55
N ARG A 126 7.03 26.86 12.75
CA ARG A 126 6.98 25.55 12.09
C ARG A 126 8.18 25.31 11.17
N SER A 127 8.48 26.25 10.30
CA SER A 127 9.63 26.15 9.39
C SER A 127 10.96 25.96 10.14
N ARG A 128 11.14 26.68 11.26
CA ARG A 128 12.34 26.56 12.09
C ARG A 128 12.35 25.25 12.91
N SER A 129 11.21 24.81 13.41
CA SER A 129 11.06 23.54 14.13
C SER A 129 11.42 22.36 13.23
N LEU A 130 10.90 22.33 12.00
CA LEU A 130 11.28 21.33 11.00
C LEU A 130 12.77 21.39 10.65
N ALA A 131 13.33 22.58 10.47
CA ALA A 131 14.76 22.74 10.21
C ALA A 131 15.63 22.25 11.39
N LYS A 132 15.18 22.49 12.63
CA LYS A 132 15.86 21.98 13.85
C LYS A 132 15.77 20.45 13.92
N ALA A 133 14.60 19.87 13.66
CA ALA A 133 14.41 18.43 13.62
C ALA A 133 15.29 17.75 12.56
N ARG A 134 15.33 18.30 11.34
CA ARG A 134 16.20 17.81 10.25
C ARG A 134 17.68 17.85 10.63
N LYS A 135 18.14 18.88 11.34
CA LYS A 135 19.53 18.99 11.80
C LYS A 135 19.88 18.04 12.94
N ALA A 136 18.89 17.60 13.72
CA ALA A 136 19.08 16.65 14.81
C ALA A 136 19.35 15.22 14.31
N VAL A 137 18.95 14.89 13.08
CA VAL A 137 19.16 13.58 12.47
C VAL A 137 20.66 13.36 12.25
N LYS A 138 21.19 12.26 12.81
CA LYS A 138 22.58 11.82 12.61
C LYS A 138 22.57 10.59 11.71
N PRO A 139 23.22 10.64 10.54
CA PRO A 139 23.22 9.52 9.61
C PRO A 139 24.00 8.32 10.16
N VAL A 140 23.45 7.13 9.96
CA VAL A 140 24.11 5.86 10.26
C VAL A 140 24.75 5.29 8.98
N GLU A 141 25.68 4.35 9.17
CA GLU A 141 26.26 3.60 8.05
C GLU A 141 25.28 2.57 7.51
N SER A 142 25.47 2.12 6.26
CA SER A 142 24.56 1.18 5.61
C SER A 142 24.47 -0.16 6.32
N GLU A 143 25.52 -0.60 6.98
CA GLU A 143 25.57 -1.84 7.78
C GLU A 143 24.63 -1.76 8.99
N ALA A 144 24.62 -0.62 9.69
CA ALA A 144 23.71 -0.40 10.80
C ALA A 144 22.24 -0.38 10.33
N PHE A 145 21.98 0.18 9.16
CA PHE A 145 20.66 0.16 8.56
C PHE A 145 20.23 -1.26 8.16
N GLN A 146 21.14 -2.07 7.61
CA GLN A 146 20.85 -3.48 7.31
C GLN A 146 20.50 -4.27 8.57
N MET A 147 21.24 -4.07 9.67
CA MET A 147 20.91 -4.70 10.95
C MET A 147 19.54 -4.26 11.48
N PHE A 148 19.23 -2.97 11.36
CA PHE A 148 17.90 -2.44 11.68
C PHE A 148 16.80 -3.09 10.84
N LEU A 149 17.01 -3.30 9.54
CA LEU A 149 16.03 -3.96 8.67
C LEU A 149 15.79 -5.44 9.06
N ILE A 150 16.86 -6.16 9.42
CA ILE A 150 16.76 -7.55 9.89
C ILE A 150 15.89 -7.62 11.15
N ASP A 151 16.16 -6.73 12.11
CA ASP A 151 15.39 -6.63 13.35
C ASP A 151 13.93 -6.24 13.08
N ARG A 152 13.71 -5.16 12.32
CA ARG A 152 12.39 -4.65 11.99
C ARG A 152 11.50 -5.67 11.28
N GLN A 153 12.08 -6.49 10.42
CA GLN A 153 11.34 -7.53 9.68
C GLN A 153 11.23 -8.86 10.44
N GLY A 154 11.60 -8.90 11.71
CA GLY A 154 11.49 -10.09 12.53
C GLY A 154 12.31 -11.28 12.04
N ILE A 155 13.43 -11.06 11.33
CA ILE A 155 14.25 -12.13 10.79
C ILE A 155 15.13 -12.69 11.91
N GLY A 156 14.76 -13.87 12.45
CA GLY A 156 15.53 -14.51 13.50
C GLY A 156 16.76 -15.31 13.00
N PRO A 157 17.72 -15.60 13.87
CA PRO A 157 17.74 -15.36 15.31
C PRO A 157 18.23 -13.97 15.72
N VAL A 158 18.61 -13.12 14.76
CA VAL A 158 19.20 -11.79 14.99
C VAL A 158 18.12 -10.71 15.11
N GLY A 159 16.99 -10.88 14.41
CA GLY A 159 15.91 -9.93 14.36
C GLY A 159 14.84 -10.19 15.41
N GLY A 160 15.10 -9.90 16.69
CA GLY A 160 14.08 -9.85 17.73
C GLY A 160 13.22 -11.10 17.93
N GLU A 161 12.00 -10.93 18.40
CA GLU A 161 11.01 -12.00 18.55
C GLU A 161 10.36 -12.33 17.21
N ARG A 162 10.38 -13.61 16.84
CA ARG A 162 9.65 -14.08 15.68
C ARG A 162 8.15 -14.08 15.95
N TYR A 163 7.39 -13.80 14.92
CA TYR A 163 5.94 -13.94 14.95
C TYR A 163 5.50 -15.40 15.14
N GLU A 164 4.29 -15.64 15.65
CA GLU A 164 3.75 -16.96 15.92
C GLU A 164 2.32 -17.12 15.37
N GLY A 165 2.00 -18.33 14.88
CA GLY A 165 0.64 -18.69 14.45
C GLY A 165 0.15 -17.93 13.21
N ALA A 166 -1.15 -17.99 12.98
CA ALA A 166 -1.81 -17.35 11.84
C ALA A 166 -1.76 -15.83 11.94
N ASP A 167 -1.99 -15.24 13.13
CA ASP A 167 -1.89 -13.79 13.35
C ASP A 167 -0.49 -13.27 13.06
N GLY A 168 0.53 -14.03 13.48
CA GLY A 168 1.92 -13.70 13.19
C GLY A 168 2.24 -13.78 11.71
N LEU A 169 1.68 -14.75 10.99
CA LEU A 169 1.82 -14.84 9.53
C LEU A 169 1.09 -13.70 8.84
N MET A 170 -0.11 -13.34 9.31
CA MET A 170 -0.84 -12.18 8.79
C MET A 170 -0.02 -10.90 8.90
N ARG A 171 0.62 -10.67 10.06
CA ARG A 171 1.50 -9.51 10.24
C ARG A 171 2.69 -9.48 9.27
N VAL A 172 3.25 -10.65 8.95
CA VAL A 172 4.31 -10.76 7.92
C VAL A 172 3.77 -10.42 6.53
N ILE A 173 2.56 -10.87 6.21
CA ILE A 173 1.91 -10.58 4.93
C ILE A 173 1.60 -9.09 4.79
N GLU A 174 1.06 -8.45 5.81
CA GLU A 174 0.84 -7.00 5.84
C GLU A 174 2.14 -6.23 5.58
N GLN A 175 3.23 -6.60 6.24
CA GLN A 175 4.52 -5.93 6.09
C GLN A 175 5.12 -6.12 4.69
N LEU A 176 4.92 -7.30 4.08
CA LEU A 176 5.46 -7.67 2.77
C LEU A 176 4.41 -7.57 1.65
N GLU A 177 3.32 -6.90 1.91
CA GLU A 177 2.22 -6.72 0.98
C GLU A 177 2.68 -6.24 -0.40
N GLY A 178 2.23 -6.93 -1.45
CA GLY A 178 2.52 -6.56 -2.83
C GLY A 178 3.93 -6.88 -3.33
N ILE A 179 4.81 -7.41 -2.48
CA ILE A 179 6.12 -7.88 -2.93
C ILE A 179 5.94 -9.16 -3.74
N SER A 180 6.33 -9.11 -5.02
CA SER A 180 6.32 -10.27 -5.89
C SER A 180 7.63 -11.04 -5.77
N LEU A 181 7.56 -12.31 -5.38
CA LEU A 181 8.70 -13.21 -5.23
C LEU A 181 8.43 -14.54 -5.91
N PRO A 182 9.49 -15.24 -6.38
CA PRO A 182 9.37 -16.61 -6.85
C PRO A 182 8.59 -17.48 -5.85
N THR A 183 7.59 -18.21 -6.33
CA THR A 183 6.66 -18.99 -5.51
C THR A 183 7.34 -19.87 -4.47
N ALA A 184 8.48 -20.47 -4.82
CA ALA A 184 9.23 -21.35 -3.95
C ALA A 184 9.86 -20.64 -2.73
N LEU A 185 10.13 -19.34 -2.82
CA LEU A 185 10.83 -18.61 -1.75
C LEU A 185 9.94 -18.32 -0.55
N TRP A 186 8.65 -18.13 -0.75
CA TRP A 186 7.74 -17.76 0.33
C TRP A 186 7.77 -18.76 1.49
N GLU A 187 7.50 -20.02 1.20
CA GLU A 187 7.40 -21.08 2.21
C GLU A 187 8.75 -21.72 2.56
N SER A 188 9.76 -21.61 1.68
CA SER A 188 11.08 -22.17 1.97
C SER A 188 12.01 -21.23 2.74
N ALA A 189 11.79 -19.91 2.66
CA ALA A 189 12.70 -18.94 3.24
C ALA A 189 11.99 -17.78 3.95
N VAL A 190 11.02 -17.10 3.29
CA VAL A 190 10.45 -15.84 3.77
C VAL A 190 9.64 -16.03 5.05
N PHE A 191 8.65 -16.93 5.03
CA PHE A 191 7.81 -17.21 6.19
C PHE A 191 8.58 -17.92 7.31
N PRO A 192 9.37 -18.98 7.04
CA PRO A 192 10.13 -19.65 8.12
C PRO A 192 11.18 -18.77 8.79
N ALA A 193 11.69 -17.72 8.10
CA ALA A 193 12.61 -16.79 8.71
C ALA A 193 11.95 -15.86 9.74
N ARG A 194 10.64 -15.62 9.62
CA ARG A 194 9.88 -14.62 10.38
C ARG A 194 8.85 -15.23 11.34
N VAL A 195 8.28 -16.38 10.98
CA VAL A 195 7.24 -17.06 11.77
C VAL A 195 7.84 -18.29 12.43
N ARG A 196 7.73 -18.37 13.75
CA ARG A 196 8.20 -19.54 14.53
C ARG A 196 7.40 -20.78 14.15
N ASP A 197 8.11 -21.87 13.92
CA ASP A 197 7.51 -23.18 13.60
C ASP A 197 6.49 -23.10 12.45
N TYR A 198 6.80 -22.28 11.42
CA TYR A 198 5.95 -22.11 10.26
C TYR A 198 5.52 -23.45 9.68
N GLN A 199 4.23 -23.59 9.44
CA GLN A 199 3.62 -24.74 8.77
C GLN A 199 2.76 -24.23 7.60
N PRO A 200 2.76 -24.92 6.43
CA PRO A 200 1.92 -24.56 5.30
C PRO A 200 0.42 -24.40 5.62
N ALA A 201 -0.05 -25.11 6.66
CA ALA A 201 -1.43 -25.03 7.12
C ALA A 201 -1.82 -23.62 7.61
N LEU A 202 -0.88 -22.83 8.16
CA LEU A 202 -1.14 -21.46 8.59
C LEU A 202 -1.50 -20.55 7.41
N LEU A 203 -0.79 -20.71 6.29
CA LEU A 203 -1.12 -19.96 5.05
C LEU A 203 -2.45 -20.43 4.47
N ASP A 204 -2.69 -21.75 4.44
CA ASP A 204 -3.96 -22.28 3.92
C ASP A 204 -5.16 -21.86 4.81
N GLU A 205 -4.97 -21.68 6.11
CA GLU A 205 -5.98 -21.12 7.02
C GLU A 205 -6.37 -19.71 6.62
N LEU A 206 -5.40 -18.78 6.47
CA LEU A 206 -5.64 -17.38 6.08
C LEU A 206 -6.25 -17.25 4.66
N LEU A 207 -5.86 -18.13 3.74
CA LEU A 207 -6.43 -18.14 2.38
C LEU A 207 -7.85 -18.70 2.37
N THR A 208 -8.15 -19.70 3.21
CA THR A 208 -9.47 -20.32 3.27
C THR A 208 -10.48 -19.44 4.01
N SER A 209 -10.04 -18.71 5.05
CA SER A 209 -10.88 -17.72 5.74
C SER A 209 -11.20 -16.52 4.84
N GLY A 210 -10.37 -16.27 3.84
CA GLY A 210 -10.51 -15.11 2.93
C GLY A 210 -9.84 -13.85 3.46
N ASP A 211 -9.04 -13.95 4.54
CA ASP A 211 -8.30 -12.81 5.11
C ASP A 211 -7.13 -12.40 4.23
N VAL A 212 -6.61 -13.33 3.43
CA VAL A 212 -5.48 -13.13 2.53
C VAL A 212 -5.82 -13.55 1.11
N VAL A 213 -5.36 -12.78 0.14
CA VAL A 213 -5.42 -13.08 -1.30
C VAL A 213 -4.00 -13.15 -1.84
N TRP A 214 -3.75 -14.07 -2.75
CA TRP A 214 -2.49 -14.10 -3.49
C TRP A 214 -2.72 -13.81 -4.97
N VAL A 215 -1.78 -13.11 -5.59
CA VAL A 215 -1.82 -12.72 -6.99
C VAL A 215 -0.56 -13.22 -7.67
N GLY A 216 -0.73 -13.99 -8.74
CA GLY A 216 0.36 -14.49 -9.55
C GLY A 216 0.84 -13.48 -10.58
N SER A 217 2.14 -13.48 -10.85
CA SER A 217 2.73 -12.71 -11.94
C SER A 217 3.82 -13.52 -12.64
N LYS A 218 4.06 -13.25 -13.91
CA LYS A 218 5.13 -13.89 -14.66
C LYS A 218 5.64 -13.01 -15.77
N THR A 219 6.92 -12.72 -15.72
CA THR A 219 7.66 -12.04 -16.78
C THR A 219 8.49 -13.06 -17.55
N GLY A 220 8.04 -13.43 -18.74
CA GLY A 220 8.70 -14.43 -19.59
C GLY A 220 8.31 -15.88 -19.26
N GLY A 221 8.97 -16.83 -19.89
CA GLY A 221 8.69 -18.26 -19.75
C GLY A 221 8.01 -18.86 -21.00
N THR A 222 8.16 -20.18 -21.18
CA THR A 222 7.68 -20.90 -22.36
C THR A 222 6.38 -21.66 -22.12
N SER A 223 6.02 -21.89 -20.86
CA SER A 223 4.83 -22.64 -20.47
C SER A 223 4.08 -21.98 -19.32
N ALA A 224 2.75 -21.98 -19.37
CA ALA A 224 1.90 -21.56 -18.25
C ALA A 224 2.11 -22.43 -16.99
N MET A 225 2.61 -23.66 -17.18
CA MET A 225 2.89 -24.61 -16.10
C MET A 225 4.26 -24.41 -15.43
N ASP A 226 5.09 -23.46 -15.88
CA ASP A 226 6.30 -23.09 -15.16
C ASP A 226 5.94 -22.16 -14.02
N PRO A 227 6.49 -22.35 -12.81
CA PRO A 227 6.23 -21.47 -11.67
C PRO A 227 6.62 -20.02 -11.97
N GLY A 228 5.76 -19.09 -11.60
CA GLY A 228 6.02 -17.66 -11.67
C GLY A 228 6.36 -17.07 -10.29
N GLU A 229 6.01 -15.82 -10.11
CA GLU A 229 6.10 -15.09 -8.87
C GLU A 229 4.71 -14.90 -8.26
N VAL A 230 4.66 -14.73 -6.96
CA VAL A 230 3.42 -14.47 -6.22
C VAL A 230 3.62 -13.32 -5.25
N ALA A 231 2.64 -12.45 -5.19
CA ALA A 231 2.48 -11.45 -4.13
C ALA A 231 1.28 -11.82 -3.26
N PHE A 232 1.36 -11.54 -1.96
CA PHE A 232 0.26 -11.70 -1.00
C PHE A 232 -0.26 -10.33 -0.59
N TYR A 233 -1.58 -10.28 -0.32
CA TYR A 233 -2.27 -9.07 0.13
C TYR A 233 -3.28 -9.42 1.22
N PRO A 234 -3.46 -8.58 2.24
CA PRO A 234 -4.69 -8.59 3.03
C PRO A 234 -5.89 -8.38 2.10
N ALA A 235 -6.98 -9.08 2.35
CA ALA A 235 -8.15 -9.01 1.45
C ALA A 235 -8.85 -7.65 1.47
N ASP A 236 -8.72 -6.91 2.58
CA ASP A 236 -9.26 -5.56 2.78
C ASP A 236 -8.27 -4.43 2.42
N SER A 237 -7.10 -4.79 1.89
CA SER A 237 -6.08 -3.78 1.58
C SER A 237 -6.46 -2.89 0.41
N ILE A 238 -6.26 -1.59 0.62
CA ILE A 238 -6.43 -0.57 -0.41
C ILE A 238 -5.37 -0.67 -1.54
N LEU A 239 -4.23 -1.31 -1.26
CA LEU A 239 -3.17 -1.55 -2.24
C LEU A 239 -3.48 -2.73 -3.16
N PHE A 240 -4.37 -3.61 -2.71
CA PHE A 240 -4.88 -4.69 -3.53
C PHE A 240 -5.82 -4.11 -4.58
N SER A 241 -5.29 -3.77 -5.75
CA SER A 241 -6.09 -3.40 -6.91
C SER A 241 -6.33 -4.64 -7.74
N GLY A 242 -7.59 -5.03 -7.87
CA GLY A 242 -7.97 -6.02 -8.87
C GLY A 242 -7.50 -5.58 -10.24
N VAL A 243 -7.12 -6.52 -11.06
CA VAL A 243 -6.81 -6.25 -12.45
C VAL A 243 -8.08 -5.71 -13.09
N GLU A 244 -8.01 -4.50 -13.66
CA GLU A 244 -9.06 -4.01 -14.51
C GLU A 244 -9.34 -5.08 -15.57
N HIS A 245 -10.52 -5.68 -15.52
CA HIS A 245 -10.98 -6.52 -16.61
C HIS A 245 -11.21 -5.59 -17.79
N GLY A 246 -10.14 -5.36 -18.57
CA GLY A 246 -10.27 -4.65 -19.81
C GLY A 246 -11.34 -5.34 -20.65
N THR A 247 -12.51 -4.75 -20.72
CA THR A 247 -13.61 -5.10 -21.63
C THR A 247 -13.23 -4.74 -23.07
N THR A 248 -12.08 -5.20 -23.53
CA THR A 248 -11.68 -4.99 -24.92
C THR A 248 -11.19 -6.28 -25.50
N SER A 249 -12.07 -7.26 -25.66
CA SER A 249 -11.97 -8.12 -26.79
C SER A 249 -13.05 -7.68 -27.78
N ASN A 250 -12.62 -7.29 -28.97
CA ASN A 250 -13.52 -7.27 -30.11
C ASN A 250 -14.14 -8.68 -30.22
N ALA A 251 -15.45 -8.76 -30.17
CA ALA A 251 -16.27 -9.97 -30.02
C ALA A 251 -16.11 -11.00 -31.17
N SER A 252 -15.01 -11.03 -31.91
CA SER A 252 -14.84 -11.91 -33.04
C SER A 252 -14.03 -13.19 -32.78
N ASP A 253 -13.24 -13.27 -31.67
CA ASP A 253 -12.46 -14.46 -31.40
C ASP A 253 -12.60 -14.83 -29.88
N ALA A 254 -13.69 -15.48 -29.53
CA ALA A 254 -13.87 -16.05 -28.19
C ALA A 254 -12.72 -17.02 -27.89
N THR A 255 -11.95 -16.75 -26.86
CA THR A 255 -10.82 -17.60 -26.42
C THR A 255 -11.17 -18.34 -25.13
N MET A 256 -10.50 -19.46 -24.89
CA MET A 256 -10.72 -20.22 -23.66
C MET A 256 -10.43 -19.42 -22.36
N PRO A 257 -9.39 -18.58 -22.28
CA PRO A 257 -9.20 -17.67 -21.14
C PRO A 257 -10.38 -16.71 -20.93
N GLU A 258 -10.94 -16.14 -21.98
CA GLU A 258 -12.10 -15.25 -21.92
C GLU A 258 -13.34 -15.97 -21.40
N ALA A 259 -13.60 -17.18 -21.86
CA ALA A 259 -14.71 -17.99 -21.37
C ALA A 259 -14.54 -18.36 -19.86
N ILE A 260 -13.31 -18.58 -19.39
CA ILE A 260 -13.03 -18.79 -17.97
C ILE A 260 -13.34 -17.52 -17.18
N LEU A 261 -12.90 -16.35 -17.65
CA LEU A 261 -13.17 -15.07 -16.98
C LEU A 261 -14.66 -14.77 -16.98
N THR A 262 -15.37 -14.94 -18.10
CA THR A 262 -16.84 -14.77 -18.17
C THR A 262 -17.57 -15.68 -17.17
N ALA A 263 -17.09 -16.91 -16.98
CA ALA A 263 -17.67 -17.80 -15.98
C ALA A 263 -17.44 -17.32 -14.54
N LEU A 264 -16.28 -16.67 -14.30
CA LEU A 264 -15.92 -16.10 -12.99
C LEU A 264 -16.58 -14.74 -12.73
N ASP A 265 -16.92 -13.97 -13.76
CA ASP A 265 -17.59 -12.66 -13.63
C ASP A 265 -18.98 -12.77 -12.99
N SER A 266 -19.59 -13.96 -13.05
CA SER A 266 -20.83 -14.22 -12.32
C SER A 266 -20.68 -14.19 -10.78
N GLY A 267 -19.45 -14.04 -10.31
CA GLY A 267 -19.08 -14.06 -8.90
C GLY A 267 -18.94 -15.47 -8.33
N GLY A 268 -18.24 -15.57 -7.20
CA GLY A 268 -18.07 -16.79 -6.46
C GLY A 268 -16.77 -17.54 -6.77
N ALA A 269 -16.61 -18.69 -6.12
CA ALA A 269 -15.44 -19.54 -6.21
C ALA A 269 -15.84 -20.95 -6.64
N PHE A 270 -15.09 -21.53 -7.56
CA PHE A 270 -15.42 -22.77 -8.24
C PHE A 270 -14.32 -23.82 -8.09
N HIS A 271 -14.71 -25.09 -7.89
CA HIS A 271 -13.78 -26.17 -8.18
C HIS A 271 -13.44 -26.22 -9.67
N ALA A 272 -12.22 -26.63 -10.01
CA ALA A 272 -11.74 -26.60 -11.41
C ALA A 272 -12.68 -27.28 -12.41
N ARG A 273 -13.29 -28.42 -12.02
CA ARG A 273 -14.25 -29.10 -12.89
C ARG A 273 -15.53 -28.28 -13.12
N GLN A 274 -16.07 -27.67 -12.07
CA GLN A 274 -17.25 -26.79 -12.17
C GLN A 274 -16.95 -25.55 -13.01
N LEU A 275 -15.75 -24.97 -12.82
CA LEU A 275 -15.28 -23.84 -13.61
C LEU A 275 -15.14 -24.22 -15.09
N MET A 276 -14.57 -25.38 -15.39
CA MET A 276 -14.47 -25.87 -16.78
C MET A 276 -15.85 -26.05 -17.43
N ASP A 277 -16.83 -26.60 -16.69
CA ASP A 277 -18.18 -26.79 -17.21
C ASP A 277 -18.92 -25.44 -17.37
N ALA A 278 -18.68 -24.46 -16.48
CA ALA A 278 -19.22 -23.10 -16.59
C ALA A 278 -18.60 -22.36 -17.79
N ALA A 279 -17.30 -22.43 -17.95
CA ALA A 279 -16.57 -21.82 -19.06
C ALA A 279 -17.00 -22.41 -20.43
N LYS A 280 -17.27 -23.73 -20.50
CA LYS A 280 -17.82 -24.34 -21.71
C LYS A 280 -19.19 -23.79 -22.08
N ARG A 281 -20.04 -23.52 -21.08
CA ARG A 281 -21.36 -22.90 -21.31
C ARG A 281 -21.20 -21.48 -21.83
N ALA A 282 -20.37 -20.66 -21.16
CA ALA A 282 -20.09 -19.29 -21.58
C ALA A 282 -19.51 -19.24 -23.01
N TRP A 283 -18.61 -20.16 -23.34
CA TRP A 283 -18.10 -20.29 -24.70
C TRP A 283 -19.20 -20.55 -25.72
N ASN A 284 -20.06 -21.55 -25.48
CA ASN A 284 -21.13 -21.90 -26.40
C ASN A 284 -22.17 -20.80 -26.63
N GLU A 285 -22.27 -19.85 -25.68
CA GLU A 285 -23.16 -18.69 -25.80
C GLU A 285 -22.55 -17.56 -26.63
N THR A 286 -21.22 -17.46 -26.68
CA THR A 286 -20.51 -16.32 -27.28
C THR A 286 -19.80 -16.66 -28.58
N ALA A 287 -19.36 -17.92 -28.77
CA ALA A 287 -18.59 -18.33 -29.92
C ALA A 287 -19.47 -18.57 -31.14
N GLU A 288 -19.08 -18.04 -32.30
CA GLU A 288 -19.68 -18.46 -33.57
C GLU A 288 -19.35 -19.94 -33.82
N PRO A 289 -20.34 -20.77 -34.19
CA PRO A 289 -20.11 -22.19 -34.44
C PRO A 289 -19.17 -22.38 -35.63
N ASP A 290 -18.10 -23.12 -35.41
CA ASP A 290 -17.21 -23.54 -36.51
C ASP A 290 -17.97 -24.48 -37.42
N ILE A 291 -18.18 -24.08 -38.67
CA ILE A 291 -18.98 -24.84 -39.64
C ILE A 291 -18.03 -25.46 -40.67
N ASN A 292 -18.10 -26.77 -40.81
CA ASN A 292 -17.39 -27.46 -41.87
C ASN A 292 -17.78 -26.92 -43.27
N PRO A 293 -16.86 -26.28 -44.00
CA PRO A 293 -17.19 -25.62 -45.26
C PRO A 293 -17.66 -26.58 -46.35
N ASN A 294 -17.43 -27.90 -46.19
CA ASN A 294 -17.79 -28.89 -47.16
C ASN A 294 -19.12 -29.62 -46.87
N THR A 295 -19.49 -29.73 -45.57
CA THR A 295 -20.68 -30.49 -45.16
C THR A 295 -21.74 -29.61 -44.53
N GLY A 296 -21.44 -28.37 -44.16
CA GLY A 296 -22.36 -27.48 -43.44
C GLY A 296 -22.65 -27.91 -41.99
N GLU A 297 -21.94 -28.93 -41.50
CA GLU A 297 -22.13 -29.40 -40.13
C GLU A 297 -21.31 -28.58 -39.12
N ILE A 298 -21.88 -28.35 -37.95
CA ILE A 298 -21.21 -27.68 -36.81
C ILE A 298 -20.10 -28.64 -36.33
N ILE A 299 -18.87 -28.17 -36.30
CA ILE A 299 -17.73 -28.87 -35.71
C ILE A 299 -17.77 -28.59 -34.21
N PRO A 300 -18.07 -29.59 -33.36
CA PRO A 300 -18.05 -29.35 -31.88
C PRO A 300 -16.61 -29.06 -31.44
N GLN A 301 -16.43 -27.95 -30.75
CA GLN A 301 -15.16 -27.65 -30.10
C GLN A 301 -14.96 -28.59 -28.90
N GLU A 302 -13.99 -29.45 -28.98
CA GLU A 302 -13.61 -30.32 -27.87
C GLU A 302 -12.54 -29.62 -27.01
N TRP A 303 -12.89 -29.34 -25.76
CA TRP A 303 -11.93 -28.83 -24.79
C TRP A 303 -11.23 -29.98 -24.07
N SER A 304 -9.93 -30.06 -24.21
CA SER A 304 -9.13 -30.97 -23.41
C SER A 304 -8.90 -30.38 -22.00
N GLU A 305 -8.84 -31.25 -21.01
CA GLU A 305 -8.49 -30.85 -19.63
C GLU A 305 -7.12 -30.14 -19.58
N GLN A 306 -6.18 -30.53 -20.45
CA GLN A 306 -4.86 -29.90 -20.51
C GLN A 306 -4.94 -28.46 -21.04
N GLN A 307 -5.73 -28.21 -22.08
CA GLN A 307 -5.92 -26.85 -22.62
C GLN A 307 -6.58 -25.94 -21.59
N PHE A 308 -7.59 -26.43 -20.86
CA PHE A 308 -8.21 -25.71 -19.77
C PHE A 308 -7.20 -25.38 -18.66
N LYS A 309 -6.38 -26.35 -18.28
CA LYS A 309 -5.34 -26.18 -17.26
C LYS A 309 -4.32 -25.11 -17.68
N ASP A 310 -3.84 -25.16 -18.91
CA ASP A 310 -2.87 -24.19 -19.45
C ASP A 310 -3.48 -22.79 -19.50
N ALA A 311 -4.75 -22.66 -19.92
CA ALA A 311 -5.48 -21.40 -19.93
C ALA A 311 -5.69 -20.84 -18.52
N LEU A 312 -6.12 -21.66 -17.56
CA LEU A 312 -6.33 -21.27 -16.16
C LEU A 312 -5.03 -20.76 -15.54
N TRP A 313 -3.93 -21.50 -15.67
CA TRP A 313 -2.63 -21.08 -15.15
C TRP A 313 -2.06 -19.86 -15.87
N SER A 314 -2.38 -19.67 -17.16
CA SER A 314 -2.05 -18.42 -17.87
C SER A 314 -2.75 -17.24 -17.24
N LEU A 315 -4.03 -17.36 -16.87
CA LEU A 315 -4.80 -16.32 -16.17
C LEU A 315 -4.27 -16.06 -14.76
N VAL A 316 -3.85 -17.11 -14.06
CA VAL A 316 -3.19 -16.98 -12.75
C VAL A 316 -1.94 -16.11 -12.86
N TRP A 317 -1.07 -16.38 -13.83
CA TRP A 317 0.16 -15.61 -14.04
C TRP A 317 -0.05 -14.22 -14.66
N GLN A 318 -1.25 -13.93 -15.12
CA GLN A 318 -1.69 -12.57 -15.48
C GLN A 318 -2.30 -11.81 -14.31
N GLY A 319 -2.38 -12.43 -13.13
CA GLY A 319 -2.98 -11.83 -11.94
C GLY A 319 -4.51 -11.74 -11.99
N LYS A 320 -5.17 -12.45 -12.90
CA LYS A 320 -6.63 -12.39 -13.10
C LYS A 320 -7.41 -13.43 -12.30
N VAL A 321 -6.75 -14.51 -11.92
CA VAL A 321 -7.36 -15.64 -11.20
C VAL A 321 -6.51 -16.00 -9.99
N THR A 322 -7.16 -16.26 -8.88
CA THR A 322 -6.56 -16.71 -7.61
C THR A 322 -7.23 -18.00 -7.13
N ASN A 323 -6.75 -18.52 -5.99
CA ASN A 323 -7.30 -19.73 -5.38
C ASN A 323 -7.35 -19.60 -3.85
N SER A 324 -8.35 -20.21 -3.23
CA SER A 324 -8.53 -20.26 -1.78
C SER A 324 -7.49 -21.13 -1.03
N SER A 325 -6.48 -21.63 -1.72
CA SER A 325 -5.40 -22.45 -1.15
C SER A 325 -4.11 -22.25 -1.92
N PHE A 326 -2.99 -22.42 -1.27
CA PHE A 326 -1.67 -22.39 -1.94
C PHE A 326 -1.23 -23.78 -2.43
N ALA A 327 -2.01 -24.84 -2.17
CA ALA A 327 -1.71 -26.21 -2.56
C ALA A 327 -1.49 -26.40 -4.07
N PRO A 328 -2.26 -25.77 -4.99
CA PRO A 328 -2.01 -25.86 -6.43
C PRO A 328 -0.64 -25.30 -6.84
N VAL A 329 -0.22 -24.19 -6.25
CA VAL A 329 1.07 -23.56 -6.47
C VAL A 329 2.22 -24.46 -5.99
N ARG A 330 2.07 -25.06 -4.79
CA ARG A 330 3.03 -26.03 -4.24
C ARG A 330 3.19 -27.24 -5.15
N ALA A 331 2.07 -27.77 -5.66
CA ALA A 331 2.09 -28.91 -6.57
C ALA A 331 2.80 -28.60 -7.89
N LEU A 332 2.59 -27.39 -8.41
CA LEU A 332 3.26 -26.89 -9.61
C LEU A 332 4.78 -26.79 -9.40
N THR A 333 5.18 -26.16 -8.27
CA THR A 333 6.59 -25.97 -7.91
C THR A 333 7.30 -27.32 -7.68
N ALA A 334 6.66 -28.27 -7.01
CA ALA A 334 7.20 -29.62 -6.77
C ALA A 334 7.36 -30.41 -8.08
N GLY A 335 6.42 -30.26 -9.00
CA GLY A 335 6.47 -30.89 -10.33
C GLY A 335 7.63 -30.39 -11.19
N ALA A 336 7.95 -29.10 -11.10
CA ALA A 336 9.08 -28.50 -11.79
C ALA A 336 10.44 -28.93 -11.22
N ALA A 337 10.51 -29.20 -9.92
CA ALA A 337 11.75 -29.64 -9.24
C ALA A 337 12.13 -31.10 -9.47
N SER A 338 11.21 -31.95 -9.95
CA SER A 338 11.46 -33.36 -10.18
C SER A 338 11.97 -33.62 -11.60
N PRO A 339 13.25 -34.00 -11.79
CA PRO A 339 13.70 -34.46 -13.13
C PRO A 339 12.92 -35.71 -13.47
N ARG A 340 12.19 -35.70 -14.60
CA ARG A 340 11.51 -36.86 -15.15
C ARG A 340 12.53 -37.97 -15.42
N LYS A 341 12.79 -38.82 -14.44
CA LYS A 341 13.48 -40.10 -14.66
C LYS A 341 12.51 -41.06 -15.32
N SER A 342 12.51 -41.06 -16.63
CA SER A 342 11.97 -42.18 -17.43
C SER A 342 12.79 -43.43 -17.13
N THR A 343 12.38 -44.20 -16.15
CA THR A 343 12.88 -45.57 -15.96
C THR A 343 11.94 -46.51 -16.70
N THR A 344 12.27 -46.78 -17.96
CA THR A 344 11.78 -47.96 -18.67
C THR A 344 12.38 -49.19 -18.02
N SER A 345 11.77 -49.67 -16.95
CA SER A 345 12.02 -51.04 -16.42
C SER A 345 10.93 -51.96 -16.95
N ARG A 346 11.27 -52.67 -18.00
CA ARG A 346 10.50 -53.87 -18.40
C ARG A 346 10.66 -54.96 -17.33
N ARG A 347 9.67 -55.09 -16.47
CA ARG A 347 9.46 -56.33 -15.65
C ARG A 347 8.12 -56.92 -16.03
N ARG A 348 8.19 -58.17 -16.55
CA ARG A 348 7.06 -59.04 -16.86
C ARG A 348 6.30 -59.36 -15.55
N GLY A 349 4.98 -59.29 -15.61
CA GLY A 349 4.04 -60.10 -14.89
C GLY A 349 3.81 -59.73 -13.42
N ARG A 350 2.90 -58.74 -13.16
CA ARG A 350 2.01 -58.68 -12.03
C ARG A 350 0.82 -57.82 -12.40
N VAL A 351 -0.38 -58.28 -11.99
CA VAL A 351 -1.65 -57.55 -12.11
C VAL A 351 -1.44 -56.11 -11.70
N ALA A 352 -1.68 -55.17 -12.61
CA ALA A 352 -1.57 -53.73 -12.30
C ALA A 352 -2.58 -53.37 -11.21
N PRO A 353 -2.17 -52.77 -10.08
CA PRO A 353 -3.12 -52.24 -9.16
C PRO A 353 -3.95 -51.21 -9.90
N ILE A 354 -5.26 -51.21 -9.67
CA ILE A 354 -6.19 -50.19 -10.16
C ILE A 354 -5.57 -48.82 -9.81
N ARG A 355 -5.07 -48.10 -10.80
CA ARG A 355 -4.63 -46.71 -10.61
C ARG A 355 -5.87 -45.93 -10.16
N ARG A 356 -5.98 -45.65 -8.88
CA ARG A 356 -6.85 -44.57 -8.41
C ARG A 356 -6.43 -43.35 -9.23
N ALA A 357 -7.39 -42.73 -9.91
CA ALA A 357 -7.16 -41.48 -10.58
C ALA A 357 -6.49 -40.55 -9.59
N THR A 358 -5.21 -40.26 -9.79
CA THR A 358 -4.49 -39.29 -8.98
C THR A 358 -5.11 -37.96 -9.33
N THR A 359 -5.89 -37.41 -8.42
CA THR A 359 -6.44 -36.05 -8.55
C THR A 359 -5.29 -35.11 -8.85
N ASP A 360 -5.38 -34.37 -9.94
CA ASP A 360 -4.35 -33.38 -10.29
C ASP A 360 -4.35 -32.27 -9.25
N MET A 361 -3.37 -32.29 -8.36
CA MET A 361 -3.25 -31.33 -7.26
C MET A 361 -3.06 -29.89 -7.75
N THR A 362 -2.62 -29.69 -9.00
CA THR A 362 -2.48 -28.35 -9.58
C THR A 362 -3.81 -27.70 -9.98
N LEU A 363 -4.91 -28.45 -9.86
CA LEU A 363 -6.29 -28.00 -10.06
C LEU A 363 -7.11 -28.03 -8.77
N GLY A 364 -6.49 -28.25 -7.61
CA GLY A 364 -7.14 -28.27 -6.30
C GLY A 364 -7.66 -26.90 -5.88
N GLY A 365 -8.39 -26.88 -4.73
CA GLY A 365 -8.94 -25.66 -4.14
C GLY A 365 -10.14 -25.07 -4.91
N LEU A 366 -10.46 -23.82 -4.56
CA LEU A 366 -11.52 -23.03 -5.19
C LEU A 366 -10.90 -21.87 -5.96
N TRP A 367 -11.24 -21.76 -7.22
CA TRP A 367 -10.74 -20.74 -8.14
C TRP A 367 -11.75 -19.60 -8.23
N SER A 368 -11.27 -18.38 -8.09
CA SER A 368 -12.06 -17.15 -8.21
C SER A 368 -11.34 -16.10 -9.04
N ALA A 369 -12.09 -15.14 -9.56
CA ALA A 369 -11.48 -13.95 -10.13
C ALA A 369 -10.74 -13.19 -9.03
N VAL A 370 -9.63 -12.55 -9.40
CA VAL A 370 -8.97 -11.55 -8.56
C VAL A 370 -9.85 -10.31 -8.64
N ILE A 371 -10.73 -10.16 -7.67
CA ILE A 371 -11.58 -8.99 -7.54
C ILE A 371 -10.92 -8.13 -6.48
N GLY A 372 -10.19 -7.11 -6.93
CA GLY A 372 -9.78 -6.05 -6.04
C GLY A 372 -10.98 -5.19 -5.68
N GLN A 373 -10.81 -4.28 -4.74
CA GLN A 373 -11.83 -3.28 -4.41
C GLN A 373 -12.05 -2.27 -5.57
N ALA A 374 -11.94 -2.73 -6.83
CA ALA A 374 -12.08 -1.91 -8.03
C ALA A 374 -13.50 -1.38 -8.24
N GLU A 375 -14.50 -1.84 -7.48
CA GLU A 375 -15.82 -1.19 -7.45
C GLU A 375 -15.82 0.13 -6.66
N ALA A 376 -14.77 0.44 -5.92
CA ALA A 376 -14.51 1.81 -5.51
C ALA A 376 -13.87 2.56 -6.71
N GLU A 377 -14.69 2.89 -7.72
CA GLU A 377 -14.34 3.85 -8.77
C GLU A 377 -13.89 5.21 -8.20
N ASP A 378 -13.93 5.35 -6.88
CA ASP A 378 -13.58 6.51 -6.07
C ASP A 378 -12.49 6.23 -5.02
N THR A 379 -11.76 5.12 -5.05
CA THR A 379 -10.57 5.05 -4.19
C THR A 379 -9.55 6.03 -4.74
N ASP A 380 -9.53 7.20 -4.11
CA ASP A 380 -8.68 8.32 -4.50
C ASP A 380 -7.23 7.83 -4.60
N GLN A 381 -6.57 8.19 -5.68
CA GLN A 381 -5.14 7.94 -5.87
C GLN A 381 -4.33 8.43 -4.66
N THR A 382 -4.83 9.42 -3.95
CA THR A 382 -4.28 9.96 -2.71
C THR A 382 -4.31 8.95 -1.57
N GLU A 383 -5.42 8.23 -1.39
CA GLU A 383 -5.55 7.19 -0.36
C GLU A 383 -4.57 6.04 -0.63
N ARG A 384 -4.48 5.61 -1.89
CA ARG A 384 -3.52 4.58 -2.31
C ARG A 384 -2.07 5.02 -2.10
N ALA A 385 -1.75 6.27 -2.45
CA ALA A 385 -0.40 6.80 -2.26
C ALA A 385 -0.02 6.92 -0.78
N LEU A 386 -0.98 7.28 0.08
CA LEU A 386 -0.78 7.30 1.52
C LEU A 386 -0.57 5.88 2.07
N ALA A 387 -1.44 4.94 1.73
CA ALA A 387 -1.29 3.53 2.12
C ALA A 387 0.04 2.94 1.64
N GLN A 388 0.47 3.27 0.41
CA GLN A 388 1.77 2.86 -0.12
C GLN A 388 2.93 3.41 0.72
N VAL A 389 2.87 4.69 1.12
CA VAL A 389 3.89 5.29 2.00
C VAL A 389 3.90 4.62 3.37
N GLU A 390 2.74 4.36 3.96
CA GLU A 390 2.62 3.70 5.26
C GLU A 390 3.19 2.27 5.23
N THR A 391 2.87 1.50 4.19
CA THR A 391 3.43 0.14 3.99
C THR A 391 4.95 0.18 3.81
N LEU A 392 5.48 1.14 3.05
CA LEU A 392 6.92 1.31 2.89
C LEU A 392 7.63 1.69 4.21
N LEU A 393 7.01 2.57 5.01
CA LEU A 393 7.52 2.93 6.32
C LEU A 393 7.51 1.73 7.27
N ASP A 394 6.44 0.95 7.25
CA ASP A 394 6.37 -0.25 8.07
C ASP A 394 7.44 -1.28 7.66
N ARG A 395 7.69 -1.42 6.38
CA ARG A 395 8.67 -2.36 5.82
C ARG A 395 10.12 -1.95 6.06
N TYR A 396 10.43 -0.68 5.82
CA TYR A 396 11.81 -0.18 5.77
C TYR A 396 12.17 0.79 6.90
N GLY A 397 11.21 1.43 7.53
CA GLY A 397 11.43 2.47 8.56
C GLY A 397 12.04 3.76 8.03
N VAL A 398 12.68 3.73 6.87
CA VAL A 398 13.25 4.88 6.16
C VAL A 398 12.87 4.80 4.69
N ILE A 399 12.27 5.84 4.17
CA ILE A 399 11.98 5.97 2.73
C ILE A 399 13.05 6.83 2.07
N ALA A 400 13.68 6.29 1.04
CA ALA A 400 14.65 6.95 0.21
C ALA A 400 14.53 6.46 -1.24
N GLN A 401 15.00 7.26 -2.20
CA GLN A 401 14.91 6.88 -3.61
C GLN A 401 15.45 5.48 -3.91
N PRO A 402 16.64 5.04 -3.42
CA PRO A 402 17.13 3.70 -3.70
C PRO A 402 16.26 2.55 -3.15
N VAL A 403 15.45 2.82 -2.13
CA VAL A 403 14.48 1.87 -1.57
C VAL A 403 13.29 1.74 -2.51
N ILE A 404 12.71 2.88 -2.90
CA ILE A 404 11.53 2.93 -3.77
C ILE A 404 11.83 2.38 -5.16
N ASP A 405 13.03 2.62 -5.70
CA ASP A 405 13.45 2.11 -7.01
C ASP A 405 13.42 0.56 -7.08
N LYS A 406 13.42 -0.13 -5.94
CA LYS A 406 13.31 -1.60 -5.84
C LYS A 406 11.87 -2.11 -5.73
N GLU A 407 10.95 -1.25 -5.35
CA GLU A 407 9.55 -1.60 -5.10
C GLU A 407 8.67 -1.56 -6.36
N ASN A 408 9.24 -1.17 -7.49
CA ASN A 408 8.54 -1.11 -8.77
C ASN A 408 7.25 -0.24 -8.75
N ILE A 409 7.26 0.82 -7.94
CA ILE A 409 6.12 1.72 -7.75
C ILE A 409 5.92 2.60 -8.99
N PRO A 410 4.71 2.69 -9.53
CA PRO A 410 4.43 3.58 -10.66
C PRO A 410 4.77 5.04 -10.33
N GLY A 411 5.56 5.69 -11.18
CA GLY A 411 6.05 7.07 -10.95
C GLY A 411 7.20 7.19 -9.93
N GLY A 412 7.57 6.10 -9.26
CA GLY A 412 8.71 6.02 -8.36
C GLY A 412 8.66 7.02 -7.19
N TYR A 413 9.83 7.40 -6.70
CA TYR A 413 9.96 8.34 -5.58
C TYR A 413 9.25 9.69 -5.84
N SER A 414 9.26 10.19 -7.07
CA SER A 414 8.66 11.48 -7.42
C SER A 414 7.13 11.49 -7.23
N ALA A 415 6.47 10.35 -7.44
CA ALA A 415 5.04 10.22 -7.25
C ALA A 415 4.64 10.25 -5.76
N LEU A 416 5.46 9.68 -4.88
CA LEU A 416 5.21 9.64 -3.44
C LEU A 416 5.69 10.91 -2.70
N TYR A 417 6.58 11.69 -3.30
CA TYR A 417 7.20 12.85 -2.67
C TYR A 417 6.19 13.89 -2.13
N PRO A 418 5.09 14.23 -2.83
CA PRO A 418 4.09 15.14 -2.28
C PRO A 418 3.43 14.62 -1.00
N VAL A 419 3.14 13.32 -0.91
CA VAL A 419 2.58 12.67 0.29
C VAL A 419 3.59 12.74 1.44
N LEU A 420 4.84 12.36 1.18
CA LEU A 420 5.92 12.41 2.16
C LEU A 420 6.12 13.81 2.74
N ASN A 421 6.11 14.83 1.89
CA ASN A 421 6.21 16.21 2.34
C ASN A 421 5.01 16.62 3.21
N ARG A 422 3.80 16.21 2.83
CA ARG A 422 2.61 16.53 3.59
C ARG A 422 2.61 15.83 4.95
N MET A 423 3.04 14.58 5.00
CA MET A 423 3.21 13.85 6.27
C MET A 423 4.28 14.49 7.16
N GLU A 424 5.38 15.00 6.60
CA GLU A 424 6.36 15.80 7.36
C GLU A 424 5.74 17.09 7.89
N GLU A 425 4.97 17.76 7.06
CA GLU A 425 4.23 18.95 7.47
C GLU A 425 3.24 18.68 8.59
N HIS A 426 2.63 17.53 8.65
CA HIS A 426 1.74 17.08 9.73
C HIS A 426 2.49 16.45 10.93
N GLY A 427 3.83 16.45 10.91
CA GLY A 427 4.64 15.88 11.99
C GLY A 427 4.62 14.37 12.11
N ARG A 428 4.02 13.66 11.13
CA ARG A 428 4.03 12.19 11.10
C ARG A 428 5.36 11.61 10.65
N LEU A 429 6.13 12.38 9.90
CA LEU A 429 7.45 12.02 9.41
C LEU A 429 8.48 13.09 9.75
N VAL A 430 9.74 12.67 9.81
CA VAL A 430 10.87 13.58 9.89
C VAL A 430 11.72 13.39 8.65
N ARG A 431 12.04 14.48 7.96
CA ARG A 431 12.98 14.48 6.85
C ARG A 431 14.39 14.68 7.37
N GLY A 432 15.34 13.90 6.85
CA GLY A 432 16.75 14.04 7.27
C GLY A 432 17.69 13.20 6.42
N MET A 433 18.92 13.10 6.88
CA MET A 433 19.88 12.15 6.33
C MET A 433 20.04 11.02 7.34
N PHE A 434 19.27 9.95 7.18
CA PHE A 434 19.26 8.82 8.12
C PHE A 434 20.33 7.79 7.80
N VAL A 435 20.56 7.52 6.51
CA VAL A 435 21.50 6.50 6.04
C VAL A 435 22.49 7.14 5.07
N ARG A 436 23.79 6.95 5.33
CA ARG A 436 24.83 7.42 4.43
C ARG A 436 24.75 6.73 3.07
N GLY A 437 24.95 7.48 1.99
CA GLY A 437 24.95 6.97 0.64
C GLY A 437 23.57 6.86 -0.03
N PHE A 438 22.47 7.08 0.70
CA PHE A 438 21.11 7.03 0.12
C PHE A 438 20.66 8.36 -0.51
N GLY A 439 21.54 9.36 -0.54
CA GLY A 439 21.21 10.67 -1.10
C GLY A 439 20.45 11.58 -0.14
N ALA A 440 20.09 12.76 -0.62
CA ALA A 440 19.26 13.71 0.11
C ALA A 440 17.77 13.37 -0.09
N GLY A 441 16.92 13.73 0.86
CA GLY A 441 15.47 13.47 0.76
C GLY A 441 15.09 12.08 1.27
N GLN A 442 15.58 11.74 2.45
CA GLN A 442 15.13 10.58 3.20
C GLN A 442 14.08 11.02 4.22
N PHE A 443 13.08 10.18 4.46
CA PHE A 443 11.98 10.39 5.40
C PHE A 443 11.86 9.24 6.36
#